data_ca3ae6af4a3241ca42454a569dd09191
#
_entry.id   ca3ae6af4a3241ca42454a569dd09191
#
_cell.length_a   1.000
_cell.length_b   1.000
_cell.length_c   1.000
_cell.angle_alpha   90.00
_cell.angle_beta   90.00
_cell.angle_gamma   90.00
#
_symmetry.space_group_name_H-M   'P 1'
#
loop_
_entity.id
_entity.type
_entity.pdbx_description
1 polymer ?
#
loop_
_entity_poly.entity_id
_entity_poly.type
_entity_poly.pdbx_seq_one_letter_code
_entity_poly.pdbx_strand_id
1 'polypeptide(L)' 'MMTQNELENLVGCYIHLEGYTDLRSIYNVLRQEYPGEFDRKPALEAIRKLLKEERD' A
#
# COMPACT_ATOMS: atom_id res chain seq x y z
N MET A 1 5.32 -3.15 -14.48
CA MET A 1 4.59 -2.33 -13.50
C MET A 1 3.64 -3.19 -12.70
N MET A 2 3.50 -2.90 -11.41
CA MET A 2 2.66 -3.72 -10.53
C MET A 2 1.18 -3.58 -10.85
N THR A 3 0.45 -4.69 -10.75
CA THR A 3 -0.99 -4.66 -10.92
C THR A 3 -1.67 -4.15 -9.64
N GLN A 4 -2.96 -3.83 -9.75
CA GLN A 4 -3.72 -3.40 -8.58
C GLN A 4 -3.77 -4.49 -7.51
N ASN A 5 -3.92 -5.75 -7.92
CA ASN A 5 -3.91 -6.87 -6.96
C ASN A 5 -2.57 -6.99 -6.24
N GLU A 6 -1.48 -6.82 -6.95
CA GLU A 6 -0.16 -6.87 -6.35
C GLU A 6 0.02 -5.75 -5.33
N LEU A 7 -0.42 -4.54 -5.68
CA LEU A 7 -0.36 -3.41 -4.77
C LEU A 7 -1.18 -3.68 -3.50
N GLU A 8 -2.39 -4.19 -3.66
CA GLU A 8 -3.24 -4.49 -2.52
C GLU A 8 -2.64 -5.57 -1.62
N ASN A 9 -2.04 -6.59 -2.22
CA ASN A 9 -1.39 -7.64 -1.44
C ASN A 9 -0.21 -7.11 -0.65
N LEU A 10 0.63 -6.28 -1.26
CA LEU A 10 1.76 -5.68 -0.59
C LEU A 10 1.33 -4.76 0.55
N VAL A 11 0.35 -3.91 0.27
CA VAL A 11 -0.18 -2.99 1.29
C VAL A 11 -0.79 -3.78 2.44
N GLY A 12 -1.50 -4.87 2.14
CA GLY A 12 -2.03 -5.75 3.17
C GLY A 12 -0.93 -6.31 4.07
N CYS A 13 0.19 -6.71 3.49
CA CYS A 13 1.33 -7.18 4.27
C CYS A 13 1.89 -6.08 5.16
N TYR A 14 2.03 -4.87 4.66
CA TYR A 14 2.52 -3.76 5.47
C TYR A 14 1.61 -3.50 6.67
N ILE A 15 0.30 -3.55 6.45
CA ILE A 15 -0.66 -3.29 7.52
C ILE A 15 -0.70 -4.43 8.53
N HIS A 16 -0.85 -5.67 8.05
CA HIS A 16 -1.11 -6.80 8.92
C HIS A 16 0.13 -7.44 9.52
N LEU A 17 1.24 -7.44 8.78
CA LEU A 17 2.47 -8.10 9.25
C LEU A 17 3.46 -7.11 9.85
N GLU A 18 3.53 -5.90 9.35
CA GLU A 18 4.49 -4.92 9.82
C GLU A 18 3.87 -3.81 10.68
N GLY A 19 2.54 -3.77 10.75
CA GLY A 19 1.86 -2.88 11.68
C GLY A 19 1.73 -1.42 11.25
N TYR A 20 1.93 -1.11 9.98
CA TYR A 20 1.73 0.26 9.51
C TYR A 20 0.25 0.65 9.59
N THR A 21 -0.02 1.86 10.01
CA THR A 21 -1.39 2.32 10.24
C THR A 21 -1.78 3.58 9.48
N ASP A 22 -0.85 4.25 8.80
CA ASP A 22 -1.17 5.47 8.08
C ASP A 22 -0.70 5.46 6.64
N LEU A 23 -1.40 6.22 5.83
CA LEU A 23 -1.16 6.26 4.38
C LEU A 23 0.25 6.71 4.02
N ARG A 24 0.75 7.75 4.68
CA ARG A 24 2.06 8.30 4.35
C ARG A 24 3.19 7.30 4.60
N SER A 25 3.15 6.63 5.73
CA SER A 25 4.19 5.65 6.07
C SER A 25 4.17 4.48 5.10
N ILE A 26 2.98 3.98 4.77
CA ILE A 26 2.84 2.87 3.83
C ILE A 26 3.35 3.29 2.44
N TYR A 27 2.96 4.47 1.99
CA TYR A 27 3.39 4.94 0.68
C TYR A 27 4.91 5.12 0.62
N ASN A 28 5.50 5.66 1.69
CA ASN A 28 6.94 5.86 1.73
C ASN A 28 7.71 4.54 1.68
N VAL A 29 7.29 3.53 2.44
CA VAL A 29 7.98 2.24 2.42
C VAL A 29 7.82 1.57 1.05
N LEU A 30 6.65 1.70 0.45
CA LEU A 30 6.40 1.15 -0.88
C LEU A 30 7.35 1.79 -1.91
N ARG A 31 7.53 3.10 -1.86
CA ARG A 31 8.45 3.80 -2.75
C ARG A 31 9.89 3.38 -2.55
N GLN A 32 10.28 3.12 -1.32
CA GLN A 32 11.65 2.72 -1.02
C GLN A 32 11.96 1.31 -1.50
N GLU A 33 10.99 0.41 -1.37
CA GLU A 33 11.21 -0.99 -1.73
C GLU A 33 10.97 -1.28 -3.21
N TYR A 34 10.08 -0.53 -3.84
CA TYR A 34 9.70 -0.77 -5.24
C TYR A 34 9.72 0.54 -6.05
N PRO A 35 10.89 1.20 -6.12
CA PRO A 35 10.96 2.49 -6.83
C PRO A 35 10.66 2.32 -8.32
N GLY A 36 9.74 3.13 -8.82
CA GLY A 36 9.41 3.13 -10.24
C GLY A 36 8.58 1.95 -10.72
N GLU A 37 8.12 1.08 -9.82
CA GLU A 37 7.39 -0.12 -10.22
C GLU A 37 5.88 0.03 -10.13
N PHE A 38 5.38 1.20 -9.76
CA PHE A 38 3.96 1.46 -9.66
C PHE A 38 3.67 2.94 -9.89
N ASP A 39 2.42 3.25 -10.27
CA ASP A 39 1.97 4.62 -10.36
C ASP A 39 1.42 5.08 -9.02
N ARG A 40 1.54 6.39 -8.78
CA ARG A 40 1.12 6.95 -7.50
C ARG A 40 -0.37 6.75 -7.23
N LYS A 41 -1.21 7.02 -8.24
CA LYS A 41 -2.66 6.99 -8.06
C LYS A 41 -3.19 5.61 -7.65
N PRO A 42 -2.88 4.52 -8.39
CA PRO A 42 -3.34 3.20 -7.95
C PRO A 42 -2.76 2.78 -6.61
N ALA A 43 -1.52 3.19 -6.30
CA ALA A 43 -0.95 2.88 -4.99
C ALA A 43 -1.72 3.55 -3.87
N LEU A 44 -2.03 4.84 -4.02
CA LEU A 44 -2.82 5.55 -3.01
C LEU A 44 -4.22 4.98 -2.86
N GLU A 45 -4.84 4.59 -3.97
CA GLU A 45 -6.16 3.96 -3.93
C GLU A 45 -6.13 2.64 -3.16
N ALA A 46 -5.10 1.81 -3.41
CA ALA A 46 -4.94 0.55 -2.69
C ALA A 46 -4.77 0.77 -1.19
N ILE A 47 -3.94 1.74 -0.82
CA ILE A 47 -3.70 2.04 0.59
C ILE A 47 -4.98 2.52 1.26
N ARG A 48 -5.70 3.45 0.64
CA ARG A 48 -6.94 3.98 1.21
C ARG A 48 -7.99 2.89 1.38
N LYS A 49 -8.11 2.03 0.37
CA LYS A 49 -9.06 0.92 0.43
C LYS A 49 -8.80 0.00 1.61
N LEU A 50 -7.55 -0.41 1.77
CA LEU A 50 -7.21 -1.38 2.81
C LEU A 50 -7.23 -0.77 4.20
N LEU A 51 -6.82 0.50 4.34
CA LEU A 51 -6.94 1.18 5.63
C LEU A 51 -8.40 1.34 6.05
N LYS A 52 -9.28 1.61 5.08
CA LYS A 52 -10.71 1.73 5.37
C LYS A 52 -11.29 0.39 5.82
N GLU A 53 -10.91 -0.70 5.16
CA GLU A 53 -11.37 -2.04 5.52
C GLU A 53 -10.91 -2.40 6.93
N GLU A 54 -9.71 -2.00 7.29
CA GLU A 54 -9.14 -2.31 8.60
C GLU A 54 -9.88 -1.59 9.73
N ARG A 55 -10.45 -0.41 9.43
CA ARG A 55 -11.18 0.38 10.43
C ARG A 55 -12.59 -0.15 10.68
N ASP A 56 -13.11 -0.92 9.77
CA ASP A 56 -14.43 -1.52 9.93
C ASP A 56 -14.32 -2.84 10.67
#